data_cbbfee5b7f9abd22db2b344516dd7cb2
#
_entry.id   cbbfee5b7f9abd22db2b344516dd7cb2
#
_cell.length_a   1.000
_cell.length_b   1.000
_cell.length_c   1.000
_cell.angle_alpha   90.00
_cell.angle_beta   90.00
_cell.angle_gamma   90.00
#
_symmetry.space_group_name_H-M   'P 1'
#
loop_
_entity.id
_entity.type
_entity.pdbx_description
1 polymer ?
#
loop_
_entity_poly.entity_id
_entity_poly.type
_entity_poly.pdbx_seq_one_letter_code
_entity_poly.pdbx_strand_id
1 'polypeptide(L)'
;MSDVIQLLPDSVANQIAAGEVIQRPASVIKELVENAVDAGAHHIDVLVTDAGRTAIQVIDDGKGMSETDARLAFERHATSKIRKADDLFTLHTMGFRGEALPSIAAVAQVELRTRQANDDIGTHLSISASRVTGQEPCSCPVGSNFLVENLFFNVPARRKFLKSNTTELNNIITAFQRIVLVYPDISFTLRSNGRSEEHTSELQ
;
A
#
# COMPACT_ATOMS: atom_id res chain seq x y z
N MET A 1 31.73 17.31 28.81
CA MET A 1 30.35 16.76 28.81
C MET A 1 30.13 16.29 27.36
N SER A 2 29.79 15.03 27.17
CA SER A 2 29.48 14.52 25.83
C SER A 2 28.09 15.00 25.43
N ASP A 3 27.92 15.41 24.16
CA ASP A 3 26.62 15.80 23.63
C ASP A 3 25.64 14.63 23.75
N VAL A 4 24.43 14.91 24.26
CA VAL A 4 23.39 13.90 24.54
C VAL A 4 22.48 13.71 23.32
N ILE A 5 22.32 14.73 22.49
CA ILE A 5 21.49 14.70 21.29
C ILE A 5 22.30 14.16 20.11
N GLN A 6 21.76 13.11 19.46
CA GLN A 6 22.39 12.50 18.30
C GLN A 6 21.39 12.40 17.14
N LEU A 7 21.88 12.51 15.92
CA LEU A 7 21.07 12.28 14.72
C LEU A 7 20.75 10.77 14.60
N LEU A 8 19.47 10.47 14.40
CA LEU A 8 19.05 9.09 14.19
C LEU A 8 19.50 8.58 12.80
N PRO A 9 19.87 7.30 12.71
CA PRO A 9 20.04 6.65 11.40
C PRO A 9 18.74 6.74 10.58
N ASP A 10 18.84 6.91 9.26
CA ASP A 10 17.69 7.03 8.36
C ASP A 10 16.70 5.87 8.50
N SER A 11 17.19 4.64 8.69
CA SER A 11 16.35 3.48 8.90
C SER A 11 15.46 3.59 10.13
N VAL A 12 15.99 4.14 11.22
CA VAL A 12 15.24 4.35 12.48
C VAL A 12 14.25 5.50 12.31
N ALA A 13 14.69 6.62 11.71
CA ALA A 13 13.82 7.75 11.41
C ALA A 13 12.64 7.34 10.52
N ASN A 14 12.90 6.50 9.49
CA ASN A 14 11.88 5.95 8.61
C ASN A 14 10.87 5.05 9.34
N GLN A 15 11.33 4.20 10.26
CA GLN A 15 10.44 3.34 11.06
C GLN A 15 9.56 4.14 12.02
N ILE A 16 10.09 5.22 12.62
CA ILE A 16 9.33 6.12 13.51
C ILE A 16 8.23 6.81 12.69
N ALA A 17 8.58 7.44 11.59
CA ALA A 17 7.63 8.14 10.74
C ALA A 17 6.60 7.19 10.10
N ALA A 18 7.01 5.99 9.67
CA ALA A 18 6.09 4.96 9.20
C ALA A 18 5.02 4.60 10.22
N GLY A 19 5.35 4.74 11.49
CA GLY A 19 4.45 4.46 12.58
C GLY A 19 3.29 5.42 12.76
N GLU A 20 3.41 6.60 12.23
CA GLU A 20 2.32 7.59 12.22
C GLU A 20 1.30 7.26 11.13
N VAL A 21 1.75 6.65 10.02
CA VAL A 21 0.92 6.30 8.87
C VAL A 21 0.38 4.87 8.99
N ILE A 22 1.28 3.91 9.22
CA ILE A 22 0.95 2.48 9.24
C ILE A 22 0.94 1.97 10.68
N GLN A 23 -0.24 1.89 11.27
CA GLN A 23 -0.41 1.43 12.66
C GLN A 23 -0.81 -0.05 12.75
N ARG A 24 -1.48 -0.58 11.71
CA ARG A 24 -2.03 -1.93 11.66
C ARG A 24 -2.27 -2.39 10.22
N PRO A 25 -2.59 -3.68 9.98
CA PRO A 25 -2.90 -4.19 8.63
C PRO A 25 -3.98 -3.39 7.88
N ALA A 26 -5.04 -2.96 8.57
CA ALA A 26 -6.09 -2.14 7.98
C ALA A 26 -5.58 -0.81 7.41
N SER A 27 -4.51 -0.23 7.98
CA SER A 27 -3.89 0.98 7.45
C SER A 27 -3.25 0.73 6.08
N VAL A 28 -2.57 -0.43 5.91
CA VAL A 28 -1.97 -0.83 4.63
C VAL A 28 -3.04 -0.97 3.55
N ILE A 29 -4.12 -1.69 3.87
CA ILE A 29 -5.23 -1.91 2.93
C ILE A 29 -5.87 -0.58 2.53
N LYS A 30 -6.15 0.29 3.50
CA LYS A 30 -6.70 1.61 3.24
C LYS A 30 -5.84 2.37 2.22
N GLU A 31 -4.54 2.50 2.49
CA GLU A 31 -3.65 3.27 1.63
C GLU A 31 -3.50 2.66 0.22
N LEU A 32 -3.38 1.32 0.10
CA LEU A 32 -3.22 0.68 -1.20
C LEU A 32 -4.50 0.72 -2.03
N VAL A 33 -5.67 0.50 -1.41
CA VAL A 33 -6.97 0.57 -2.10
C VAL A 33 -7.29 2.00 -2.53
N GLU A 34 -7.02 3.01 -1.70
CA GLU A 34 -7.16 4.42 -2.08
C GLU A 34 -6.23 4.79 -3.23
N ASN A 35 -5.00 4.26 -3.27
CA ASN A 35 -4.08 4.45 -4.39
C ASN A 35 -4.60 3.80 -5.68
N ALA A 36 -5.21 2.62 -5.61
CA ALA A 36 -5.81 1.94 -6.75
C ALA A 36 -7.01 2.74 -7.31
N VAL A 37 -7.88 3.28 -6.45
CA VAL A 37 -8.96 4.20 -6.83
C VAL A 37 -8.40 5.44 -7.54
N ASP A 38 -7.38 6.07 -6.96
CA ASP A 38 -6.72 7.25 -7.54
C ASP A 38 -6.00 6.95 -8.87
N ALA A 39 -5.63 5.67 -9.11
CA ALA A 39 -5.08 5.19 -10.37
C ALA A 39 -6.14 4.95 -11.44
N GLY A 40 -7.43 5.15 -11.11
CA GLY A 40 -8.55 4.95 -12.03
C GLY A 40 -8.91 3.49 -12.25
N ALA A 41 -8.70 2.63 -11.26
CA ALA A 41 -9.06 1.22 -11.34
C ALA A 41 -10.58 1.03 -11.41
N HIS A 42 -11.02 0.01 -12.15
CA HIS A 42 -12.40 -0.46 -12.21
C HIS A 42 -12.59 -1.76 -11.42
N HIS A 43 -11.51 -2.51 -11.21
CA HIS A 43 -11.50 -3.73 -10.41
C HIS A 43 -10.35 -3.68 -9.42
N ILE A 44 -10.66 -3.96 -8.15
CA ILE A 44 -9.68 -4.00 -7.08
C ILE A 44 -9.89 -5.26 -6.25
N ASP A 45 -8.90 -6.16 -6.28
CA ASP A 45 -8.89 -7.39 -5.52
C ASP A 45 -7.96 -7.27 -4.32
N VAL A 46 -8.46 -7.58 -3.13
CA VAL A 46 -7.70 -7.61 -1.88
C VAL A 46 -7.66 -9.03 -1.34
N LEU A 47 -6.46 -9.57 -1.15
CA LEU A 47 -6.22 -10.87 -0.54
C LEU A 47 -5.45 -10.69 0.77
N VAL A 48 -5.91 -11.35 1.81
CA VAL A 48 -5.35 -11.21 3.16
C VAL A 48 -5.06 -12.57 3.75
N THR A 49 -3.83 -12.76 4.25
CA THR A 49 -3.40 -13.97 4.96
C THR A 49 -3.11 -13.64 6.42
N ASP A 50 -3.66 -14.43 7.34
CA ASP A 50 -3.53 -14.25 8.80
C ASP A 50 -3.85 -12.83 9.27
N ALA A 51 -5.00 -12.30 8.79
CA ALA A 51 -5.46 -10.94 9.08
C ALA A 51 -4.40 -9.86 8.76
N GLY A 52 -3.62 -10.08 7.69
CA GLY A 52 -2.59 -9.16 7.22
C GLY A 52 -1.26 -9.22 7.97
N ARG A 53 -1.05 -10.19 8.84
CA ARG A 53 0.24 -10.40 9.52
C ARG A 53 1.26 -11.06 8.63
N THR A 54 0.82 -12.05 7.85
CA THR A 54 1.66 -12.79 6.91
C THR A 54 1.71 -12.10 5.57
N ALA A 55 0.57 -11.82 4.95
CA ALA A 55 0.53 -11.14 3.66
C ALA A 55 -0.75 -10.31 3.47
N ILE A 56 -0.59 -9.22 2.74
CA ILE A 56 -1.65 -8.39 2.17
C ILE A 56 -1.31 -8.22 0.70
N GLN A 57 -2.21 -8.60 -0.19
CA GLN A 57 -2.06 -8.39 -1.62
C GLN A 57 -3.20 -7.51 -2.13
N VAL A 58 -2.87 -6.48 -2.90
CA VAL A 58 -3.84 -5.61 -3.56
C VAL A 58 -3.51 -5.58 -5.04
N ILE A 59 -4.47 -5.98 -5.85
CA ILE A 59 -4.36 -6.07 -7.32
C ILE A 59 -5.37 -5.11 -7.91
N ASP A 60 -4.95 -4.25 -8.81
CA ASP A 60 -5.79 -3.29 -9.52
C ASP A 60 -5.55 -3.29 -11.03
N ASP A 61 -6.56 -2.90 -11.79
CA ASP A 61 -6.52 -2.70 -13.24
C ASP A 61 -6.38 -1.21 -13.63
N GLY A 62 -5.85 -0.38 -12.74
CA GLY A 62 -5.63 1.04 -12.98
C GLY A 62 -4.54 1.31 -14.03
N LYS A 63 -4.11 2.58 -14.11
CA LYS A 63 -3.14 3.03 -15.14
C LYS A 63 -1.75 2.39 -15.05
N GLY A 64 -1.40 1.74 -13.94
CA GLY A 64 -0.07 1.22 -13.69
C GLY A 64 1.01 2.30 -13.56
N MET A 65 2.26 1.87 -13.52
CA MET A 65 3.43 2.74 -13.37
C MET A 65 4.52 2.35 -14.38
N SER A 66 5.27 3.35 -14.86
CA SER A 66 6.53 3.12 -15.57
C SER A 66 7.59 2.53 -14.64
N GLU A 67 8.67 1.99 -15.18
CA GLU A 67 9.81 1.48 -14.42
C GLU A 67 10.36 2.54 -13.45
N THR A 68 10.50 3.78 -13.91
CA THR A 68 11.00 4.90 -13.12
C THR A 68 10.00 5.31 -12.03
N ASP A 69 8.72 5.43 -12.37
CA ASP A 69 7.67 5.80 -11.40
C ASP A 69 7.48 4.74 -10.34
N ALA A 70 7.58 3.45 -10.69
CA ALA A 70 7.50 2.34 -9.75
C ALA A 70 8.56 2.46 -8.65
N ARG A 71 9.79 2.87 -9.00
CA ARG A 71 10.85 3.12 -8.03
C ARG A 71 10.64 4.40 -7.24
N LEU A 72 10.30 5.50 -7.91
CA LEU A 72 10.08 6.80 -7.28
C LEU A 72 8.89 6.80 -6.32
N ALA A 73 7.88 5.95 -6.56
CA ALA A 73 6.71 5.84 -5.69
C ALA A 73 7.05 5.43 -4.25
N PHE A 74 8.22 4.84 -4.00
CA PHE A 74 8.71 4.47 -2.68
C PHE A 74 9.70 5.48 -2.07
N GLU A 75 9.99 6.56 -2.79
CA GLU A 75 10.76 7.68 -2.22
C GLU A 75 9.83 8.62 -1.45
N ARG A 76 10.34 9.16 -0.34
CA ARG A 76 9.58 10.11 0.47
C ARG A 76 9.33 11.41 -0.29
N HIS A 77 8.14 11.97 -0.09
CA HIS A 77 7.70 13.21 -0.75
C HIS A 77 7.60 13.11 -2.27
N ALA A 78 7.70 11.90 -2.84
CA ALA A 78 7.42 11.66 -4.24
C ALA A 78 5.91 11.43 -4.44
N THR A 79 5.27 12.27 -5.22
CA THR A 79 3.85 12.17 -5.53
C THR A 79 3.57 12.68 -6.94
N SER A 80 2.65 12.00 -7.63
CA SER A 80 2.11 12.45 -8.92
C SER A 80 0.94 13.43 -8.78
N LYS A 81 0.47 13.67 -7.54
CA LYS A 81 -0.82 14.31 -7.25
C LYS A 81 -0.74 15.80 -6.99
N ILE A 82 0.42 16.32 -6.55
CA ILE A 82 0.66 17.75 -6.30
C ILE A 82 2.04 18.14 -6.84
N ARG A 83 2.15 19.36 -7.34
CA ARG A 83 3.42 19.96 -7.81
C ARG A 83 3.72 21.31 -7.16
N LYS A 84 2.68 22.01 -6.69
CA LYS A 84 2.76 23.34 -6.07
C LYS A 84 1.90 23.38 -4.81
N ALA A 85 2.19 24.33 -3.92
CA ALA A 85 1.40 24.54 -2.72
C ALA A 85 -0.08 24.85 -3.02
N ASP A 86 -0.36 25.55 -4.12
CA ASP A 86 -1.72 25.89 -4.52
C ASP A 86 -2.55 24.66 -4.92
N ASP A 87 -1.92 23.56 -5.37
CA ASP A 87 -2.60 22.32 -5.72
C ASP A 87 -3.27 21.69 -4.49
N LEU A 88 -2.83 22.04 -3.27
CA LEU A 88 -3.45 21.57 -2.00
C LEU A 88 -4.90 22.05 -1.85
N PHE A 89 -5.29 23.15 -2.47
CA PHE A 89 -6.65 23.70 -2.40
C PHE A 89 -7.60 23.09 -3.45
N THR A 90 -7.06 22.34 -4.42
CA THR A 90 -7.82 21.77 -5.54
C THR A 90 -7.72 20.23 -5.61
N LEU A 91 -7.32 19.61 -4.51
CA LEU A 91 -7.17 18.16 -4.42
C LEU A 91 -8.52 17.44 -4.57
N HIS A 92 -8.55 16.49 -5.52
CA HIS A 92 -9.66 15.57 -5.74
C HIS A 92 -9.25 14.10 -5.48
N THR A 93 -8.02 13.86 -5.00
CA THR A 93 -7.48 12.53 -4.73
C THR A 93 -7.53 12.20 -3.24
N MET A 94 -7.68 10.91 -2.91
CA MET A 94 -7.72 10.44 -1.52
C MET A 94 -6.38 10.63 -0.79
N GLY A 95 -5.27 10.43 -1.48
CA GLY A 95 -3.92 10.65 -0.95
C GLY A 95 -3.14 11.71 -1.72
N PHE A 96 -2.23 12.43 -1.06
CA PHE A 96 -1.42 13.47 -1.71
C PHE A 96 -0.01 13.62 -1.13
N ARG A 97 0.29 13.04 0.04
CA ARG A 97 1.52 13.31 0.78
C ARG A 97 2.75 12.56 0.27
N GLY A 98 2.59 11.52 -0.57
CA GLY A 98 3.70 10.67 -1.02
C GLY A 98 4.40 9.92 0.12
N GLU A 99 3.67 9.58 1.18
CA GLU A 99 4.24 8.95 2.39
C GLU A 99 3.76 7.52 2.63
N ALA A 100 2.67 7.10 1.98
CA ALA A 100 2.05 5.80 2.24
C ALA A 100 2.96 4.63 1.83
N LEU A 101 3.38 4.57 0.58
CA LEU A 101 4.25 3.50 0.06
C LEU A 101 5.62 3.47 0.75
N PRO A 102 6.33 4.60 0.92
CA PRO A 102 7.56 4.63 1.71
C PRO A 102 7.38 4.12 3.13
N SER A 103 6.25 4.45 3.79
CA SER A 103 5.94 4.00 5.15
C SER A 103 5.67 2.50 5.22
N ILE A 104 4.96 1.93 4.25
CA ILE A 104 4.76 0.48 4.15
C ILE A 104 6.09 -0.23 3.97
N ALA A 105 6.91 0.22 3.01
CA ALA A 105 8.21 -0.36 2.70
C ALA A 105 9.22 -0.26 3.86
N ALA A 106 9.07 0.73 4.74
CA ALA A 106 9.94 0.87 5.92
C ALA A 106 9.71 -0.21 6.97
N VAL A 107 8.51 -0.81 7.02
CA VAL A 107 8.11 -1.76 8.08
C VAL A 107 7.66 -3.13 7.55
N ALA A 108 7.78 -3.36 6.25
CA ALA A 108 7.38 -4.61 5.60
C ALA A 108 8.34 -5.00 4.47
N GLN A 109 8.16 -6.19 3.93
CA GLN A 109 8.69 -6.62 2.65
C GLN A 109 7.62 -6.34 1.60
N VAL A 110 7.98 -5.69 0.49
CA VAL A 110 7.03 -5.29 -0.55
C VAL A 110 7.51 -5.78 -1.90
N GLU A 111 6.63 -6.45 -2.63
CA GLU A 111 6.78 -6.71 -4.05
C GLU A 111 5.73 -5.90 -4.81
N LEU A 112 6.14 -5.27 -5.90
CA LEU A 112 5.29 -4.57 -6.83
C LEU A 112 5.50 -5.12 -8.23
N ARG A 113 4.43 -5.53 -8.89
CA ARG A 113 4.40 -5.80 -10.33
C ARG A 113 3.45 -4.82 -10.96
N THR A 114 3.93 -4.06 -11.93
CA THR A 114 3.12 -3.00 -12.54
C THR A 114 3.48 -2.80 -14.00
N ARG A 115 2.49 -2.39 -14.80
CA ARG A 115 2.64 -2.10 -16.22
C ARG A 115 1.65 -1.03 -16.66
N GLN A 116 2.08 -0.09 -17.47
CA GLN A 116 1.21 0.86 -18.16
C GLN A 116 0.64 0.25 -19.46
N ALA A 117 -0.46 0.79 -19.94
CA ALA A 117 -1.12 0.27 -21.15
C ALA A 117 -0.25 0.38 -22.42
N ASN A 118 0.66 1.36 -22.45
CA ASN A 118 1.55 1.60 -23.61
C ASN A 118 2.87 0.83 -23.54
N ASP A 119 3.11 0.09 -22.46
CA ASP A 119 4.34 -0.66 -22.25
C ASP A 119 4.14 -2.13 -22.67
N ASP A 120 5.07 -2.68 -23.43
CA ASP A 120 5.05 -4.10 -23.84
C ASP A 120 5.37 -5.03 -22.67
N ILE A 121 6.20 -4.58 -21.74
CA ILE A 121 6.67 -5.35 -20.58
C ILE A 121 6.52 -4.52 -19.31
N GLY A 122 6.18 -5.17 -18.21
CA GLY A 122 6.06 -4.53 -16.90
C GLY A 122 7.35 -4.58 -16.10
N THR A 123 7.28 -4.06 -14.89
CA THR A 123 8.37 -4.00 -13.92
C THR A 123 7.99 -4.78 -12.66
N HIS A 124 8.89 -5.64 -12.20
CA HIS A 124 8.87 -6.26 -10.88
C HIS A 124 9.89 -5.56 -9.99
N LEU A 125 9.45 -4.99 -8.89
CA LEU A 125 10.26 -4.28 -7.91
C LEU A 125 10.11 -4.94 -6.55
N SER A 126 11.23 -5.26 -5.90
CA SER A 126 11.29 -5.82 -4.54
C SER A 126 11.96 -4.84 -3.59
N ILE A 127 11.35 -4.61 -2.43
CA ILE A 127 11.80 -3.67 -1.42
C ILE A 127 11.71 -4.32 -0.04
N SER A 128 12.71 -4.12 0.79
CA SER A 128 12.70 -4.56 2.19
C SER A 128 13.34 -3.51 3.08
N ALA A 129 12.63 -3.11 4.14
CA ALA A 129 13.12 -2.11 5.10
C ALA A 129 13.63 -0.82 4.42
N SER A 130 12.83 -0.24 3.52
CA SER A 130 13.13 0.95 2.71
C SER A 130 14.29 0.79 1.71
N ARG A 131 14.76 -0.41 1.43
CA ARG A 131 15.83 -0.65 0.47
C ARG A 131 15.32 -1.45 -0.72
N VAL A 132 15.55 -0.96 -1.92
CA VAL A 132 15.31 -1.73 -3.14
C VAL A 132 16.28 -2.91 -3.15
N THR A 133 15.75 -4.12 -3.21
CA THR A 133 16.50 -5.38 -3.22
C THR A 133 16.56 -6.01 -4.61
N GLY A 134 15.65 -5.63 -5.51
CA GLY A 134 15.62 -6.09 -6.89
C GLY A 134 14.70 -5.21 -7.74
N GLN A 135 15.05 -5.08 -9.01
CA GLN A 135 14.20 -4.49 -10.05
C GLN A 135 14.50 -5.17 -11.37
N GLU A 136 13.47 -5.75 -11.98
CA GLU A 136 13.62 -6.51 -13.22
C GLU A 136 12.37 -6.41 -14.08
N PRO A 137 12.50 -6.58 -15.40
CA PRO A 137 11.35 -6.69 -16.29
C PRO A 137 10.52 -7.92 -15.95
N CYS A 138 9.20 -7.82 -16.03
CA CYS A 138 8.30 -8.96 -15.85
C CYS A 138 7.07 -8.88 -16.76
N SER A 139 6.51 -10.04 -17.09
CA SER A 139 5.20 -10.11 -17.75
C SER A 139 4.12 -9.98 -16.69
N CYS A 140 3.29 -8.93 -16.80
CA CYS A 140 2.14 -8.72 -15.93
C CYS A 140 1.02 -7.97 -16.68
N PRO A 141 -0.23 -8.05 -16.21
CA PRO A 141 -1.34 -7.24 -16.73
C PRO A 141 -1.07 -5.73 -16.56
N VAL A 142 -1.84 -4.91 -17.27
CA VAL A 142 -1.91 -3.47 -17.01
C VAL A 142 -2.50 -3.24 -15.63
N GLY A 143 -1.98 -2.25 -14.88
CA GLY A 143 -2.36 -1.98 -13.50
C GLY A 143 -1.22 -2.23 -12.53
N SER A 144 -1.55 -2.51 -11.28
CA SER A 144 -0.55 -2.77 -10.24
C SER A 144 -0.97 -3.95 -9.36
N ASN A 145 0.02 -4.69 -8.91
CA ASN A 145 -0.11 -5.78 -7.95
C ASN A 145 0.92 -5.58 -6.86
N PHE A 146 0.46 -5.14 -5.71
CA PHE A 146 1.25 -4.97 -4.49
C PHE A 146 1.10 -6.19 -3.60
N LEU A 147 2.20 -6.82 -3.24
CA LEU A 147 2.27 -7.84 -2.21
C LEU A 147 3.09 -7.30 -1.03
N VAL A 148 2.47 -7.19 0.12
CA VAL A 148 3.09 -6.72 1.37
C VAL A 148 3.17 -7.90 2.32
N GLU A 149 4.37 -8.30 2.68
CA GLU A 149 4.62 -9.46 3.53
C GLU A 149 5.31 -9.08 4.83
N ASN A 150 5.10 -9.90 5.84
CA ASN A 150 5.78 -9.82 7.12
C ASN A 150 5.70 -8.43 7.77
N LEU A 151 4.51 -7.83 7.79
CA LEU A 151 4.28 -6.51 8.37
C LEU A 151 4.87 -6.42 9.79
N PHE A 152 5.64 -5.35 10.04
CA PHE A 152 6.39 -5.10 11.28
C PHE A 152 7.49 -6.12 11.60
N PHE A 153 8.05 -6.81 10.59
CA PHE A 153 9.12 -7.78 10.81
C PHE A 153 10.35 -7.18 11.51
N ASN A 154 10.65 -5.93 11.22
CA ASN A 154 11.77 -5.16 11.76
C ASN A 154 11.38 -4.22 12.92
N VAL A 155 10.12 -4.28 13.39
CA VAL A 155 9.60 -3.50 14.53
C VAL A 155 8.87 -4.44 15.50
N PRO A 156 9.59 -5.32 16.23
CA PRO A 156 8.98 -6.38 17.05
C PRO A 156 7.99 -5.88 18.09
N ALA A 157 8.21 -4.70 18.66
CA ALA A 157 7.30 -4.10 19.62
C ALA A 157 5.91 -3.88 19.01
N ARG A 158 5.83 -3.33 17.77
CA ARG A 158 4.56 -3.13 17.06
C ARG A 158 3.89 -4.44 16.71
N ARG A 159 4.66 -5.44 16.26
CA ARG A 159 4.12 -6.75 15.96
C ARG A 159 3.43 -7.38 17.17
N LYS A 160 3.98 -7.18 18.37
CA LYS A 160 3.39 -7.64 19.65
C LYS A 160 2.10 -6.88 20.03
N PHE A 161 1.95 -5.63 19.61
CA PHE A 161 0.76 -4.82 19.90
C PHE A 161 -0.42 -5.10 18.96
N LEU A 162 -0.24 -5.85 17.89
CA LEU A 162 -1.34 -6.29 17.05
C LEU A 162 -2.32 -7.14 17.87
N LYS A 163 -3.60 -6.87 17.68
CA LYS A 163 -4.70 -7.58 18.35
C LYS A 163 -4.87 -9.00 17.80
N SER A 164 -5.86 -9.74 18.24
CA SER A 164 -6.17 -11.07 17.67
C SER A 164 -6.46 -10.99 16.17
N ASN A 165 -6.29 -12.10 15.45
CA ASN A 165 -6.59 -12.14 14.00
C ASN A 165 -8.05 -11.74 13.72
N THR A 166 -8.99 -12.15 14.55
CA THR A 166 -10.40 -11.75 14.44
C THR A 166 -10.56 -10.23 14.54
N THR A 167 -9.89 -9.60 15.50
CA THR A 167 -9.96 -8.13 15.68
C THR A 167 -9.33 -7.39 14.51
N GLU A 168 -8.16 -7.83 14.06
CA GLU A 168 -7.49 -7.18 12.92
C GLU A 168 -8.27 -7.39 11.62
N LEU A 169 -8.86 -8.56 11.40
CA LEU A 169 -9.72 -8.81 10.24
C LEU A 169 -10.96 -7.91 10.25
N ASN A 170 -11.62 -7.74 11.39
CA ASN A 170 -12.75 -6.82 11.52
C ASN A 170 -12.35 -5.36 11.23
N ASN A 171 -11.15 -4.94 11.66
CA ASN A 171 -10.63 -3.61 11.32
C ASN A 171 -10.39 -3.47 9.80
N ILE A 172 -9.88 -4.52 9.15
CA ILE A 172 -9.69 -4.58 7.70
C ILE A 172 -11.03 -4.44 6.99
N ILE A 173 -12.00 -5.28 7.32
CA ILE A 173 -13.34 -5.27 6.73
C ILE A 173 -13.97 -3.88 6.88
N THR A 174 -13.91 -3.30 8.08
CA THR A 174 -14.46 -1.96 8.33
C THR A 174 -13.79 -0.88 7.48
N ALA A 175 -12.46 -0.90 7.36
CA ALA A 175 -11.72 0.07 6.54
C ALA A 175 -12.05 -0.09 5.04
N PHE A 176 -12.12 -1.33 4.57
CA PHE A 176 -12.46 -1.68 3.19
C PHE A 176 -13.88 -1.24 2.83
N GLN A 177 -14.88 -1.58 3.65
CA GLN A 177 -16.28 -1.22 3.44
C GLN A 177 -16.49 0.29 3.33
N ARG A 178 -15.76 1.10 4.11
CA ARG A 178 -15.84 2.56 4.02
C ARG A 178 -15.44 3.08 2.63
N ILE A 179 -14.46 2.47 1.99
CA ILE A 179 -14.04 2.84 0.63
C ILE A 179 -15.09 2.37 -0.38
N VAL A 180 -15.52 1.11 -0.30
CA VAL A 180 -16.53 0.53 -1.20
C VAL A 180 -17.82 1.36 -1.25
N LEU A 181 -18.29 1.85 -0.10
CA LEU A 181 -19.49 2.68 -0.01
C LEU A 181 -19.36 4.04 -0.73
N VAL A 182 -18.14 4.56 -0.86
CA VAL A 182 -17.88 5.85 -1.54
C VAL A 182 -17.77 5.69 -3.05
N TYR A 183 -17.37 4.50 -3.53
CA TYR A 183 -17.10 4.22 -4.94
C TYR A 183 -17.93 3.03 -5.48
N PRO A 184 -19.25 3.20 -5.63
CA PRO A 184 -20.15 2.11 -6.02
C PRO A 184 -19.91 1.60 -7.47
N ASP A 185 -19.25 2.41 -8.30
CA ASP A 185 -18.97 2.07 -9.70
C ASP A 185 -17.71 1.20 -9.86
N ILE A 186 -16.97 0.94 -8.80
CA ILE A 186 -15.76 0.11 -8.80
C ILE A 186 -16.12 -1.28 -8.25
N SER A 187 -15.66 -2.31 -8.94
CA SER A 187 -15.78 -3.70 -8.47
C SER A 187 -14.69 -3.99 -7.44
N PHE A 188 -15.09 -4.35 -6.23
CA PHE A 188 -14.18 -4.70 -5.15
C PHE A 188 -14.37 -6.13 -4.68
N THR A 189 -13.27 -6.85 -4.45
CA THR A 189 -13.29 -8.14 -3.75
C THR A 189 -12.36 -8.13 -2.55
N LEU A 190 -12.75 -8.81 -1.48
CA LEU A 190 -11.91 -9.06 -0.31
C LEU A 190 -11.95 -10.55 0.02
N ARG A 191 -10.77 -11.18 0.02
CA ARG A 191 -10.62 -12.60 0.35
C ARG A 191 -9.66 -12.77 1.52
N SER A 192 -10.06 -13.58 2.51
CA SER A 192 -9.24 -13.88 3.70
C SER A 192 -8.94 -15.35 3.78
N ASN A 193 -7.67 -15.74 3.96
CA ASN A 193 -7.19 -17.12 4.14
C ASN A 193 -7.76 -18.11 3.11
N GLY A 194 -7.91 -17.68 1.85
CA GLY A 194 -8.46 -18.50 0.77
C GLY A 194 -9.99 -18.71 0.82
N ARG A 195 -10.71 -18.08 1.77
CA ARG A 195 -12.17 -18.01 1.78
C ARG A 195 -12.61 -16.68 1.20
N SER A 196 -13.42 -16.72 0.14
CA SER A 196 -14.02 -15.53 -0.45
C SER A 196 -15.19 -15.05 0.42
N GLU A 197 -15.10 -13.82 0.90
CA GLU A 197 -16.28 -13.03 1.28
C GLU A 197 -16.56 -12.13 0.06
N GLU A 198 -17.41 -12.59 -0.85
CA GLU A 198 -17.89 -11.78 -1.96
C GLU A 198 -18.92 -10.78 -1.41
N HIS A 199 -18.51 -9.54 -1.26
CA HIS A 199 -19.43 -8.42 -1.18
C HIS A 199 -19.67 -7.88 -2.59
N THR A 200 -20.47 -8.57 -3.36
CA THR A 200 -21.12 -8.01 -4.54
C THR A 200 -22.19 -7.06 -4.03
N SER A 201 -22.07 -5.77 -4.29
CA SER A 201 -23.15 -4.80 -4.09
C SER A 201 -24.19 -4.98 -5.19
N GLU A 202 -24.97 -6.04 -5.12
CA GLU A 202 -26.27 -6.10 -5.80
C GLU A 202 -27.29 -5.36 -4.92
N LEU A 203 -27.37 -4.06 -5.10
CA LEU A 203 -28.52 -3.28 -4.71
C LEU A 203 -29.43 -3.17 -5.94
N GLN A 204 -30.43 -4.08 -6.01
CA GLN A 204 -31.65 -3.84 -6.78
C GLN A 204 -32.53 -2.83 -6.06
#